data_9449a01c344e51dfc215130a037c0432
#
_entry.id   9449a01c344e51dfc215130a037c0432
#
_cell.length_a   1.000
_cell.length_b   1.000
_cell.length_c   1.000
_cell.angle_alpha   90.00
_cell.angle_beta   90.00
_cell.angle_gamma   90.00
#
_symmetry.space_group_name_H-M   'P 1'
#
loop_
_entity.id
_entity.type
_entity.pdbx_description
1 polymer ?
#
loop_
_entity_poly.entity_id
_entity_poly.type
_entity_poly.pdbx_seq_one_letter_code
_entity_poly.pdbx_strand_id
1 'polypeptide(L)'
;MSVKNQKVLDAVSGWEAVELIIKCVFVGLWQMIKLSVRRLWKGHRRKLSKNVPPVELTVDSSIGIHCYIKIMGVKYHYVETGPKYGKIVLILGDAPDTGDLWVPSWSSVVRRLAELGHHVITLDLRGTGASEPGDRSDLSPPRAVAELKFLLTTLGVSDTKPAIVIGFGIGGMLTWYLVHCEGSLVSKFAVVSAPHPNLYWQHPPAAFCDRSLHFIQWPYFPEKWLAEGAMQEGVRWASSRARDWSGALNYVRGAAWYRIHPEHKVQARGLLVGDRDSAAQLVASAQFCAHPALRLLSNPNPRDKDLPRLVLDFLVGKQKQPEDVPKGLMGRVLGAVADRGRELTARLASPANA
;
A
#
# COMPACT_ATOMS: atom_id res chain seq x y z
N MET A 1 -35.22 2.88 -4.10
CA MET A 1 -34.47 2.17 -5.16
C MET A 1 -33.43 1.31 -4.48
N SER A 2 -33.61 0.00 -4.51
CA SER A 2 -32.68 -0.97 -3.89
C SER A 2 -31.37 -0.97 -4.68
N VAL A 3 -30.31 -0.46 -4.07
CA VAL A 3 -28.95 -0.62 -4.61
C VAL A 3 -28.63 -2.12 -4.56
N LYS A 4 -28.67 -2.78 -5.71
CA LYS A 4 -28.18 -4.15 -5.86
C LYS A 4 -26.79 -4.20 -5.25
N ASN A 5 -26.57 -5.10 -4.30
CA ASN A 5 -25.23 -5.44 -3.76
C ASN A 5 -24.37 -5.93 -4.93
N GLN A 6 -23.75 -5.01 -5.62
CA GLN A 6 -22.82 -5.33 -6.69
C GLN A 6 -21.56 -5.87 -6.00
N LYS A 7 -21.19 -7.08 -6.32
CA LYS A 7 -20.00 -7.73 -5.77
C LYS A 7 -18.80 -6.90 -6.19
N VAL A 8 -18.16 -6.21 -5.26
CA VAL A 8 -17.06 -5.26 -5.54
C VAL A 8 -15.76 -5.98 -5.91
N LEU A 9 -15.55 -7.18 -5.35
CA LEU A 9 -14.38 -8.00 -5.58
C LEU A 9 -14.72 -9.26 -6.35
N ASP A 10 -14.07 -9.45 -7.48
CA ASP A 10 -14.14 -10.66 -8.30
C ASP A 10 -12.87 -11.49 -8.13
N ALA A 11 -13.04 -12.79 -7.94
CA ALA A 11 -11.92 -13.71 -7.96
C ALA A 11 -11.47 -13.96 -9.40
N VAL A 12 -10.16 -13.91 -9.62
CA VAL A 12 -9.55 -14.27 -10.91
C VAL A 12 -9.86 -15.72 -11.24
N SER A 13 -10.46 -15.97 -12.40
CA SER A 13 -10.92 -17.29 -12.82
C SER A 13 -10.71 -17.52 -14.31
N GLY A 14 -10.97 -18.75 -14.78
CA GLY A 14 -10.91 -19.10 -16.18
C GLY A 14 -9.52 -18.86 -16.78
N TRP A 15 -9.50 -18.29 -17.98
CA TRP A 15 -8.26 -18.06 -18.75
C TRP A 15 -7.30 -17.08 -18.06
N GLU A 16 -7.80 -16.06 -17.40
CA GLU A 16 -6.97 -15.10 -16.65
C GLU A 16 -6.15 -15.80 -15.54
N ALA A 17 -6.75 -16.77 -14.85
CA ALA A 17 -6.05 -17.57 -13.84
C ALA A 17 -4.94 -18.42 -14.44
N VAL A 18 -5.22 -19.05 -15.59
CA VAL A 18 -4.21 -19.85 -16.34
C VAL A 18 -3.06 -18.97 -16.80
N GLU A 19 -3.36 -17.81 -17.38
CA GLU A 19 -2.35 -16.84 -17.83
C GLU A 19 -1.47 -16.37 -16.66
N LEU A 20 -2.09 -16.04 -15.51
CA LEU A 20 -1.36 -15.64 -14.31
C LEU A 20 -0.41 -16.73 -13.83
N ILE A 21 -0.85 -17.99 -13.78
CA ILE A 21 -0.01 -19.13 -13.39
C ILE A 21 1.16 -19.29 -14.36
N ILE A 22 0.89 -19.28 -15.66
CA ILE A 22 1.93 -19.40 -16.69
C ILE A 22 2.98 -18.29 -16.54
N LYS A 23 2.54 -17.02 -16.40
CA LYS A 23 3.43 -15.89 -16.17
C LYS A 23 4.25 -16.07 -14.89
N CYS A 24 3.64 -16.52 -13.80
CA CYS A 24 4.35 -16.76 -12.54
C CYS A 24 5.43 -17.84 -12.68
N VAL A 25 5.14 -18.91 -13.40
CA VAL A 25 6.12 -20.00 -13.63
C VAL A 25 7.29 -19.50 -14.47
N PHE A 26 7.02 -18.97 -15.68
CA PHE A 26 8.10 -18.56 -16.59
C PHE A 26 8.92 -17.38 -16.08
N VAL A 27 8.27 -16.32 -15.60
CA VAL A 27 8.97 -15.14 -15.09
C VAL A 27 9.74 -15.49 -13.81
N GLY A 28 9.15 -16.31 -12.94
CA GLY A 28 9.81 -16.79 -11.73
C GLY A 28 11.06 -17.61 -12.03
N LEU A 29 10.98 -18.56 -12.94
CA LEU A 29 12.15 -19.35 -13.39
C LEU A 29 13.23 -18.45 -13.98
N TRP A 30 12.86 -17.52 -14.86
CA TRP A 30 13.79 -16.56 -15.44
C TRP A 30 14.51 -15.73 -14.39
N GLN A 31 13.79 -15.20 -13.39
CA GLN A 31 14.38 -14.44 -12.30
C GLN A 31 15.30 -15.32 -11.44
N MET A 32 14.93 -16.54 -11.13
CA MET A 32 15.82 -17.47 -10.41
C MET A 32 17.12 -17.72 -11.16
N ILE A 33 17.06 -17.95 -12.48
CA ILE A 33 18.24 -18.11 -13.32
C ILE A 33 19.12 -16.86 -13.27
N LYS A 34 18.54 -15.67 -13.48
CA LYS A 34 19.27 -14.38 -13.40
C LYS A 34 19.95 -14.19 -12.04
N LEU A 35 19.25 -14.47 -10.96
CA LEU A 35 19.79 -14.34 -9.60
C LEU A 35 20.91 -15.36 -9.34
N SER A 36 20.76 -16.60 -9.81
CA SER A 36 21.79 -17.63 -9.70
C SER A 36 23.05 -17.26 -10.46
N VAL A 37 22.91 -16.80 -11.72
CA VAL A 37 24.04 -16.32 -12.54
C VAL A 37 24.72 -15.11 -11.86
N ARG A 38 23.96 -14.13 -11.37
CA ARG A 38 24.53 -13.00 -10.62
C ARG A 38 25.31 -13.43 -9.38
N ARG A 39 24.83 -14.46 -8.66
CA ARG A 39 25.54 -15.00 -7.47
C ARG A 39 26.85 -15.69 -7.87
N LEU A 40 26.86 -16.46 -8.95
CA LEU A 40 28.07 -17.10 -9.47
C LEU A 40 29.13 -16.07 -9.87
N TRP A 41 28.69 -14.96 -10.52
CA TRP A 41 29.61 -13.92 -11.02
C TRP A 41 30.11 -12.95 -9.96
N LYS A 42 29.23 -12.55 -9.00
CA LYS A 42 29.57 -11.54 -7.99
C LYS A 42 30.10 -12.14 -6.68
N GLY A 43 30.12 -13.47 -6.55
CA GLY A 43 30.50 -14.15 -5.31
C GLY A 43 29.48 -13.94 -4.18
N HIS A 44 29.67 -14.68 -3.11
CA HIS A 44 28.84 -14.56 -1.92
C HIS A 44 29.25 -13.30 -1.15
N ARG A 45 28.39 -12.28 -1.14
CA ARG A 45 28.65 -11.08 -0.31
C ARG A 45 28.54 -11.44 1.16
N ARG A 46 29.50 -10.95 1.97
CA ARG A 46 29.53 -11.14 3.42
C ARG A 46 28.18 -10.68 4.02
N LYS A 47 27.65 -11.51 4.94
CA LYS A 47 26.50 -11.12 5.77
C LYS A 47 26.89 -9.88 6.58
N LEU A 48 26.17 -8.78 6.35
CA LEU A 48 26.25 -7.63 7.24
C LEU A 48 25.71 -8.00 8.63
N SER A 49 26.22 -7.34 9.65
CA SER A 49 25.78 -7.49 11.04
C SER A 49 24.25 -7.36 11.14
N LYS A 50 23.66 -8.14 12.04
CA LYS A 50 22.23 -8.06 12.37
C LYS A 50 21.90 -6.64 12.78
N ASN A 51 21.05 -5.96 12.02
CA ASN A 51 20.48 -4.70 12.46
C ASN A 51 19.49 -5.01 13.60
N VAL A 52 19.80 -4.52 14.78
CA VAL A 52 18.88 -4.57 15.92
C VAL A 52 17.93 -3.37 15.79
N PRO A 53 16.62 -3.57 16.00
CA PRO A 53 15.68 -2.45 16.04
C PRO A 53 16.14 -1.38 17.05
N PRO A 54 16.06 -0.07 16.80
CA PRO A 54 16.32 0.93 17.84
C PRO A 54 15.37 0.70 19.00
N VAL A 55 15.90 1.01 20.17
CA VAL A 55 15.18 0.91 21.44
C VAL A 55 13.91 1.74 21.42
N GLU A 56 13.92 2.88 20.71
CA GLU A 56 12.78 3.77 20.56
C GLU A 56 11.54 3.09 19.95
N LEU A 57 11.71 2.09 19.10
CA LEU A 57 10.59 1.36 18.51
C LEU A 57 10.05 0.23 19.37
N THR A 58 10.87 -0.24 20.30
CA THR A 58 10.48 -1.35 21.16
C THR A 58 9.95 -0.88 22.52
N VAL A 59 10.32 0.34 22.96
CA VAL A 59 10.07 0.82 24.33
C VAL A 59 9.57 2.29 24.37
N ASP A 60 9.78 3.11 23.31
CA ASP A 60 9.49 4.54 23.38
C ASP A 60 7.99 4.85 23.23
N SER A 61 7.37 5.18 24.36
CA SER A 61 5.98 5.70 24.41
C SER A 61 5.85 7.14 23.92
N SER A 62 6.93 7.80 23.49
CA SER A 62 6.89 9.21 23.06
C SER A 62 6.08 9.43 21.79
N ILE A 63 5.87 8.37 20.99
CA ILE A 63 5.09 8.41 19.75
C ILE A 63 3.62 8.06 20.03
N GLY A 64 3.35 7.23 21.02
CA GLY A 64 2.01 6.79 21.39
C GLY A 64 2.01 5.59 22.33
N ILE A 65 0.83 5.07 22.59
CA ILE A 65 0.62 3.93 23.47
C ILE A 65 0.54 2.65 22.63
N HIS A 66 1.41 1.69 22.93
CA HIS A 66 1.40 0.38 22.29
C HIS A 66 0.25 -0.47 22.83
N CYS A 67 -0.62 -0.91 21.95
CA CYS A 67 -1.83 -1.64 22.26
C CYS A 67 -1.92 -2.94 21.46
N TYR A 68 -2.69 -3.88 22.01
CA TYR A 68 -3.04 -5.11 21.32
C TYR A 68 -4.56 -5.27 21.27
N ILE A 69 -5.06 -5.71 20.14
CA ILE A 69 -6.48 -6.01 19.94
C ILE A 69 -6.63 -7.38 19.28
N LYS A 70 -7.68 -8.11 19.65
CA LYS A 70 -8.03 -9.36 18.99
C LYS A 70 -9.12 -9.12 17.97
N ILE A 71 -8.79 -9.24 16.68
CA ILE A 71 -9.69 -9.03 15.55
C ILE A 71 -10.01 -10.38 14.93
N MET A 72 -11.26 -10.81 14.97
CA MET A 72 -11.71 -12.09 14.41
C MET A 72 -10.85 -13.30 14.84
N GLY A 73 -10.36 -13.28 16.09
CA GLY A 73 -9.53 -14.33 16.65
C GLY A 73 -8.02 -14.11 16.51
N VAL A 74 -7.55 -13.16 15.70
CA VAL A 74 -6.15 -12.84 15.42
C VAL A 74 -5.68 -11.68 16.28
N LYS A 75 -4.47 -11.77 16.84
CA LYS A 75 -3.87 -10.71 17.65
C LYS A 75 -3.16 -9.70 16.75
N TYR A 76 -3.60 -8.45 16.83
CA TYR A 76 -2.99 -7.31 16.18
C TYR A 76 -2.31 -6.39 17.17
N HIS A 77 -1.17 -5.85 16.78
CA HIS A 77 -0.50 -4.76 17.47
C HIS A 77 -0.78 -3.44 16.75
N TYR A 78 -1.01 -2.38 17.50
CA TYR A 78 -1.12 -1.04 16.99
C TYR A 78 -0.61 -0.02 18.00
N VAL A 79 -0.28 1.17 17.53
CA VAL A 79 0.07 2.30 18.38
C VAL A 79 -1.01 3.36 18.27
N GLU A 80 -1.52 3.80 19.40
CA GLU A 80 -2.53 4.85 19.45
C GLU A 80 -1.94 6.16 19.99
N THR A 81 -2.38 7.27 19.39
CA THR A 81 -1.94 8.62 19.78
C THR A 81 -3.12 9.59 19.65
N GLY A 82 -3.21 10.54 20.58
CA GLY A 82 -4.27 11.55 20.61
C GLY A 82 -5.52 11.15 21.38
N PRO A 83 -6.54 12.02 21.41
CA PRO A 83 -7.73 11.83 22.22
C PRO A 83 -8.64 10.75 21.63
N LYS A 84 -9.10 9.82 22.47
CA LYS A 84 -9.94 8.68 22.06
C LYS A 84 -11.31 9.06 21.45
N TYR A 85 -11.79 10.26 21.75
CA TYR A 85 -13.03 10.81 21.18
C TYR A 85 -12.81 11.51 19.83
N GLY A 86 -11.57 11.67 19.41
CA GLY A 86 -11.21 12.32 18.16
C GLY A 86 -11.62 11.49 16.93
N LYS A 87 -11.67 12.16 15.77
CA LYS A 87 -11.87 11.46 14.50
C LYS A 87 -10.72 10.51 14.24
N ILE A 88 -11.05 9.26 13.93
CA ILE A 88 -10.05 8.22 13.72
C ILE A 88 -9.28 8.46 12.42
N VAL A 89 -7.95 8.38 12.52
CA VAL A 89 -7.00 8.33 11.41
C VAL A 89 -6.27 6.99 11.49
N LEU A 90 -6.58 6.08 10.59
CA LEU A 90 -5.90 4.79 10.47
C LEU A 90 -4.71 4.91 9.52
N ILE A 91 -3.53 4.51 9.97
CA ILE A 91 -2.30 4.48 9.17
C ILE A 91 -1.90 3.02 8.95
N LEU A 92 -1.79 2.63 7.68
CA LEU A 92 -1.34 1.33 7.22
C LEU A 92 0.04 1.48 6.58
N GLY A 93 1.05 0.91 7.22
CA GLY A 93 2.43 0.98 6.76
C GLY A 93 2.71 0.10 5.54
N ASP A 94 3.88 0.29 4.95
CA ASP A 94 4.43 -0.69 4.01
C ASP A 94 4.95 -1.90 4.78
N ALA A 95 5.03 -3.04 4.15
CA ALA A 95 5.46 -4.26 4.80
C ALA A 95 6.61 -4.93 4.00
N PRO A 96 7.62 -5.49 4.68
CA PRO A 96 7.77 -5.46 6.14
C PRO A 96 7.96 -4.04 6.61
N ASP A 97 7.45 -3.74 7.78
CA ASP A 97 7.68 -2.43 8.37
C ASP A 97 9.19 -2.19 8.49
N THR A 98 9.66 -1.23 7.72
CA THR A 98 11.06 -0.82 7.72
C THR A 98 11.34 0.19 8.82
N GLY A 99 10.39 0.45 9.69
CA GLY A 99 10.44 1.51 10.68
C GLY A 99 10.23 2.91 10.08
N ASP A 100 9.85 3.00 8.82
CA ASP A 100 9.70 4.29 8.14
C ASP A 100 8.60 5.15 8.75
N LEU A 101 7.57 4.54 9.35
CA LEU A 101 6.51 5.25 10.08
C LEU A 101 7.00 5.88 11.39
N TRP A 102 8.09 5.37 11.94
CA TRP A 102 8.67 5.79 13.21
C TRP A 102 9.83 6.77 13.04
N VAL A 103 10.21 7.13 11.80
CA VAL A 103 11.23 8.16 11.58
C VAL A 103 10.72 9.54 12.05
N PRO A 104 11.62 10.45 12.46
CA PRO A 104 11.22 11.74 13.04
C PRO A 104 10.26 12.55 12.18
N SER A 105 10.42 12.52 10.85
CA SER A 105 9.54 13.23 9.92
C SER A 105 8.10 12.71 9.96
N TRP A 106 7.90 11.39 10.06
CA TRP A 106 6.57 10.79 10.11
C TRP A 106 5.95 10.86 11.49
N SER A 107 6.72 10.64 12.53
CA SER A 107 6.25 10.82 13.92
C SER A 107 5.74 12.23 14.16
N SER A 108 6.30 13.23 13.47
CA SER A 108 5.80 14.60 13.53
C SER A 108 4.39 14.74 12.97
N VAL A 109 4.03 13.99 11.91
CA VAL A 109 2.66 13.95 11.37
C VAL A 109 1.70 13.33 12.36
N VAL A 110 2.07 12.18 12.96
CA VAL A 110 1.26 11.49 13.98
C VAL A 110 0.97 12.43 15.14
N ARG A 111 2.00 13.08 15.70
CA ARG A 111 1.85 14.06 16.78
C ARG A 111 0.97 15.23 16.35
N ARG A 112 1.21 15.79 15.16
CA ARG A 112 0.43 16.94 14.68
C ARG A 112 -1.04 16.61 14.47
N LEU A 113 -1.36 15.41 13.97
CA LEU A 113 -2.75 14.94 13.87
C LEU A 113 -3.38 14.77 15.26
N ALA A 114 -2.63 14.24 16.22
CA ALA A 114 -3.09 14.11 17.60
C ALA A 114 -3.35 15.48 18.27
N GLU A 115 -2.46 16.46 18.07
CA GLU A 115 -2.63 17.86 18.52
C GLU A 115 -3.86 18.53 17.89
N LEU A 116 -4.20 18.16 16.66
CA LEU A 116 -5.42 18.61 15.97
C LEU A 116 -6.70 17.89 16.45
N GLY A 117 -6.57 17.05 17.48
CA GLY A 117 -7.70 16.36 18.10
C GLY A 117 -8.10 15.07 17.40
N HIS A 118 -7.26 14.51 16.52
CA HIS A 118 -7.51 13.21 15.90
C HIS A 118 -7.04 12.06 16.80
N HIS A 119 -7.78 10.95 16.77
CA HIS A 119 -7.34 9.67 17.32
C HIS A 119 -6.59 8.90 16.23
N VAL A 120 -5.27 8.87 16.33
CA VAL A 120 -4.38 8.27 15.32
C VAL A 120 -4.05 6.85 15.73
N ILE A 121 -4.31 5.92 14.83
CA ILE A 121 -4.04 4.47 14.98
C ILE A 121 -3.03 4.06 13.91
N THR A 122 -1.85 3.64 14.33
CA THR A 122 -0.84 3.07 13.42
C THR A 122 -0.83 1.56 13.60
N LEU A 123 -1.28 0.83 12.59
CA LEU A 123 -1.48 -0.61 12.66
C LEU A 123 -0.29 -1.37 12.08
N ASP A 124 0.26 -2.32 12.83
CA ASP A 124 1.12 -3.35 12.27
C ASP A 124 0.25 -4.32 11.46
N LEU A 125 0.53 -4.44 10.17
CA LEU A 125 -0.17 -5.39 9.31
C LEU A 125 0.08 -6.81 9.78
N ARG A 126 -0.87 -7.71 9.55
CA ARG A 126 -0.76 -9.11 9.94
C ARG A 126 0.50 -9.74 9.35
N GLY A 127 1.28 -10.41 10.18
CA GLY A 127 2.57 -10.99 9.79
C GLY A 127 3.71 -9.99 9.70
N THR A 128 3.51 -8.76 10.19
CA THR A 128 4.56 -7.74 10.32
C THR A 128 4.58 -7.21 11.75
N GLY A 129 5.70 -6.59 12.14
CA GLY A 129 5.86 -6.03 13.48
C GLY A 129 5.54 -7.02 14.60
N ALA A 130 4.66 -6.63 15.51
CA ALA A 130 4.22 -7.46 16.63
C ALA A 130 2.81 -8.09 16.42
N SER A 131 2.24 -7.96 15.22
CA SER A 131 0.99 -8.61 14.84
C SER A 131 1.20 -10.08 14.49
N GLU A 132 0.17 -10.89 14.75
CA GLU A 132 0.20 -12.33 14.51
C GLU A 132 0.34 -12.65 13.01
N PRO A 133 1.13 -13.68 12.64
CA PRO A 133 1.29 -14.07 11.24
C PRO A 133 0.01 -14.66 10.64
N GLY A 134 -0.01 -14.77 9.33
CA GLY A 134 -1.09 -15.41 8.57
C GLY A 134 -0.58 -16.06 7.31
N ASP A 135 -1.30 -17.10 6.90
CA ASP A 135 -1.03 -17.76 5.63
C ASP A 135 -1.56 -16.93 4.45
N ARG A 136 -1.23 -17.34 3.24
CA ARG A 136 -1.65 -16.66 2.00
C ARG A 136 -3.17 -16.50 1.88
N SER A 137 -3.94 -17.52 2.27
CA SER A 137 -5.41 -17.47 2.27
C SER A 137 -5.96 -16.45 3.25
N ASP A 138 -5.33 -16.33 4.40
CA ASP A 138 -5.71 -15.40 5.45
C ASP A 138 -5.47 -13.95 5.07
N LEU A 139 -4.45 -13.68 4.25
CA LEU A 139 -4.04 -12.35 3.82
C LEU A 139 -4.60 -11.97 2.43
N SER A 140 -5.63 -12.68 1.98
CA SER A 140 -6.38 -12.33 0.77
C SER A 140 -7.19 -11.03 0.98
N PRO A 141 -7.42 -10.22 -0.08
CA PRO A 141 -8.14 -8.96 0.03
C PRO A 141 -9.50 -9.04 0.75
N PRO A 142 -10.38 -10.03 0.48
CA PRO A 142 -11.65 -10.12 1.20
C PRO A 142 -11.48 -10.31 2.71
N ARG A 143 -10.50 -11.12 3.11
CA ARG A 143 -10.21 -11.38 4.53
C ARG A 143 -9.59 -10.16 5.20
N ALA A 144 -8.59 -9.56 4.56
CA ALA A 144 -7.93 -8.36 5.07
C ALA A 144 -8.92 -7.19 5.23
N VAL A 145 -9.81 -6.98 4.25
CA VAL A 145 -10.88 -5.97 4.36
C VAL A 145 -11.83 -6.27 5.50
N ALA A 146 -12.24 -7.52 5.68
CA ALA A 146 -13.13 -7.90 6.78
C ALA A 146 -12.48 -7.64 8.16
N GLU A 147 -11.19 -7.92 8.30
CA GLU A 147 -10.42 -7.65 9.51
C GLU A 147 -10.27 -6.13 9.76
N LEU A 148 -9.96 -5.34 8.73
CA LEU A 148 -9.87 -3.87 8.83
C LEU A 148 -11.25 -3.24 9.15
N LYS A 149 -12.32 -3.72 8.54
CA LYS A 149 -13.70 -3.31 8.87
C LYS A 149 -14.02 -3.57 10.33
N PHE A 150 -13.72 -4.79 10.81
CA PHE A 150 -13.94 -5.16 12.20
C PHE A 150 -13.14 -4.25 13.15
N LEU A 151 -11.86 -3.98 12.84
CA LEU A 151 -11.05 -3.03 13.61
C LEU A 151 -11.71 -1.66 13.67
N LEU A 152 -12.05 -1.07 12.51
CA LEU A 152 -12.64 0.26 12.42
C LEU A 152 -13.95 0.35 13.20
N THR A 153 -14.84 -0.63 13.06
CA THR A 153 -16.12 -0.65 13.77
C THR A 153 -15.94 -0.83 15.29
N THR A 154 -14.98 -1.63 15.72
CA THR A 154 -14.62 -1.79 17.15
C THR A 154 -14.08 -0.51 17.74
N LEU A 155 -13.36 0.32 16.96
CA LEU A 155 -12.88 1.64 17.35
C LEU A 155 -13.97 2.72 17.31
N GLY A 156 -15.21 2.38 16.92
CA GLY A 156 -16.35 3.30 16.87
C GLY A 156 -16.53 4.04 15.54
N VAL A 157 -15.89 3.58 14.46
CA VAL A 157 -16.14 4.09 13.11
C VAL A 157 -17.48 3.55 12.61
N SER A 158 -18.25 4.43 11.97
CA SER A 158 -19.54 4.12 11.37
C SER A 158 -19.80 5.03 10.16
N ASP A 159 -20.88 4.78 9.44
CA ASP A 159 -21.29 5.63 8.30
C ASP A 159 -21.51 7.09 8.69
N THR A 160 -21.90 7.35 9.97
CA THR A 160 -22.09 8.70 10.51
C THR A 160 -20.80 9.31 11.06
N LYS A 161 -19.81 8.48 11.39
CA LYS A 161 -18.48 8.86 11.90
C LYS A 161 -17.38 8.15 11.13
N PRO A 162 -17.23 8.45 9.84
CA PRO A 162 -16.25 7.77 9.01
C PRO A 162 -14.81 8.18 9.37
N ALA A 163 -13.88 7.24 9.24
CA ALA A 163 -12.46 7.42 9.49
C ALA A 163 -11.75 8.14 8.32
N ILE A 164 -10.50 8.49 8.56
CA ILE A 164 -9.50 8.82 7.54
C ILE A 164 -8.53 7.64 7.46
N VAL A 165 -8.13 7.24 6.25
CA VAL A 165 -7.18 6.13 6.06
C VAL A 165 -5.98 6.60 5.25
N ILE A 166 -4.78 6.27 5.71
CA ILE A 166 -3.51 6.59 5.04
C ILE A 166 -2.76 5.28 4.81
N GLY A 167 -2.41 4.96 3.57
CA GLY A 167 -1.72 3.72 3.23
C GLY A 167 -0.46 3.94 2.40
N PHE A 168 0.59 3.18 2.72
CA PHE A 168 1.89 3.18 2.04
C PHE A 168 2.15 1.81 1.43
N GLY A 169 2.66 1.74 0.20
CA GLY A 169 3.01 0.49 -0.44
C GLY A 169 1.93 -0.59 -0.30
N ILE A 170 2.18 -1.66 0.44
CA ILE A 170 1.20 -2.72 0.72
C ILE A 170 0.01 -2.20 1.53
N GLY A 171 0.23 -1.32 2.52
CA GLY A 171 -0.86 -0.66 3.23
C GLY A 171 -1.70 0.23 2.31
N GLY A 172 -1.07 0.85 1.30
CA GLY A 172 -1.76 1.58 0.24
C GLY A 172 -2.62 0.68 -0.65
N MET A 173 -2.12 -0.50 -1.01
CA MET A 173 -2.90 -1.52 -1.73
C MET A 173 -4.11 -1.96 -0.91
N LEU A 174 -3.95 -2.21 0.39
CA LEU A 174 -5.05 -2.56 1.28
C LEU A 174 -6.04 -1.42 1.45
N THR A 175 -5.57 -0.16 1.46
CA THR A 175 -6.44 1.02 1.49
C THR A 175 -7.35 1.06 0.26
N TRP A 176 -6.85 0.74 -0.93
CA TRP A 176 -7.68 0.64 -2.12
C TRP A 176 -8.81 -0.38 -1.96
N TYR A 177 -8.50 -1.60 -1.52
CA TYR A 177 -9.52 -2.62 -1.28
C TYR A 177 -10.54 -2.17 -0.23
N LEU A 178 -10.08 -1.56 0.86
CA LEU A 178 -10.95 -1.07 1.93
C LEU A 178 -11.92 0.01 1.45
N VAL A 179 -11.43 1.02 0.73
CA VAL A 179 -12.29 2.14 0.27
C VAL A 179 -13.27 1.73 -0.84
N HIS A 180 -12.95 0.69 -1.60
CA HIS A 180 -13.88 0.12 -2.56
C HIS A 180 -14.96 -0.74 -1.91
N CYS A 181 -14.59 -1.58 -0.94
CA CYS A 181 -15.54 -2.50 -0.30
C CYS A 181 -16.36 -1.84 0.81
N GLU A 182 -15.76 -0.93 1.57
CA GLU A 182 -16.33 -0.32 2.77
C GLU A 182 -16.25 1.21 2.71
N GLY A 183 -16.58 1.77 1.56
CA GLY A 183 -16.43 3.21 1.27
C GLY A 183 -17.19 4.13 2.22
N SER A 184 -18.31 3.68 2.81
CA SER A 184 -19.09 4.44 3.81
C SER A 184 -18.32 4.69 5.10
N LEU A 185 -17.39 3.80 5.45
CA LEU A 185 -16.55 3.92 6.64
C LEU A 185 -15.37 4.90 6.47
N VAL A 186 -15.13 5.41 5.25
CA VAL A 186 -13.96 6.24 4.94
C VAL A 186 -14.38 7.59 4.37
N SER A 187 -14.03 8.68 5.06
CA SER A 187 -14.32 10.05 4.61
C SER A 187 -13.27 10.62 3.66
N LYS A 188 -12.00 10.35 3.96
CA LYS A 188 -10.84 10.73 3.16
C LYS A 188 -9.82 9.60 3.20
N PHE A 189 -9.05 9.46 2.13
CA PHE A 189 -7.93 8.53 2.13
C PHE A 189 -6.71 9.12 1.42
N ALA A 190 -5.54 8.65 1.80
CA ALA A 190 -4.30 8.95 1.11
C ALA A 190 -3.58 7.64 0.79
N VAL A 191 -3.11 7.51 -0.45
CA VAL A 191 -2.35 6.35 -0.91
C VAL A 191 -1.02 6.83 -1.48
N VAL A 192 0.06 6.26 -0.96
CA VAL A 192 1.43 6.63 -1.32
C VAL A 192 2.14 5.42 -1.90
N SER A 193 2.75 5.60 -3.07
CA SER A 193 3.52 4.56 -3.78
C SER A 193 2.76 3.25 -4.02
N ALA A 194 1.44 3.33 -4.17
CA ALA A 194 0.59 2.17 -4.45
C ALA A 194 -0.45 2.52 -5.53
N PRO A 195 -0.28 2.08 -6.77
CA PRO A 195 -1.29 2.24 -7.80
C PRO A 195 -2.53 1.41 -7.47
N HIS A 196 -3.64 1.70 -8.17
CA HIS A 196 -4.85 0.91 -8.03
C HIS A 196 -4.59 -0.58 -8.29
N PRO A 197 -5.13 -1.52 -7.49
CA PRO A 197 -4.82 -2.95 -7.60
C PRO A 197 -4.98 -3.54 -8.99
N ASN A 198 -6.00 -3.15 -9.75
CA ASN A 198 -6.18 -3.64 -11.11
C ASN A 198 -5.03 -3.25 -12.05
N LEU A 199 -4.47 -2.04 -11.88
CA LEU A 199 -3.32 -1.56 -12.67
C LEU A 199 -2.01 -2.17 -12.20
N TYR A 200 -1.93 -2.48 -10.92
CA TYR A 200 -0.76 -3.08 -10.30
C TYR A 200 -0.34 -4.40 -10.95
N TRP A 201 -1.31 -5.25 -11.32
CA TRP A 201 -1.04 -6.54 -11.96
C TRP A 201 -0.85 -6.44 -13.47
N GLN A 202 -1.45 -5.46 -14.13
CA GLN A 202 -1.34 -5.25 -15.57
C GLN A 202 -0.10 -4.45 -15.95
N HIS A 203 0.20 -3.42 -15.15
CA HIS A 203 1.30 -2.49 -15.38
C HIS A 203 2.01 -2.19 -14.06
N PRO A 204 2.84 -3.13 -13.55
CA PRO A 204 3.53 -2.93 -12.29
C PRO A 204 4.42 -1.68 -12.34
N PRO A 205 4.54 -0.93 -11.25
CA PRO A 205 5.49 0.17 -11.13
C PRO A 205 6.92 -0.27 -11.43
N ALA A 206 7.76 0.61 -11.95
CA ALA A 206 9.16 0.31 -12.26
C ALA A 206 9.91 -0.27 -11.05
N ALA A 207 9.66 0.26 -9.84
CA ALA A 207 10.20 -0.28 -8.60
C ALA A 207 9.81 -1.73 -8.31
N PHE A 208 8.68 -2.20 -8.85
CA PHE A 208 8.24 -3.59 -8.76
C PHE A 208 8.67 -4.42 -9.96
N CYS A 209 8.91 -3.82 -11.13
CA CYS A 209 9.45 -4.54 -12.29
C CYS A 209 10.80 -5.17 -11.97
N ASP A 210 11.65 -4.49 -11.21
CA ASP A 210 12.92 -5.03 -10.74
C ASP A 210 12.75 -6.20 -9.76
N ARG A 211 11.63 -6.24 -9.06
CA ARG A 211 11.27 -7.25 -8.07
C ARG A 211 10.27 -8.28 -8.58
N SER A 212 9.82 -8.15 -9.82
CA SER A 212 8.91 -9.05 -10.56
C SER A 212 7.75 -9.61 -9.71
N LEU A 213 6.57 -9.01 -9.80
CA LEU A 213 5.36 -9.46 -9.09
C LEU A 213 5.05 -10.95 -9.27
N HIS A 214 5.37 -11.48 -10.44
CA HIS A 214 5.19 -12.90 -10.76
C HIS A 214 6.20 -13.78 -10.01
N PHE A 215 7.44 -13.28 -9.82
CA PHE A 215 8.43 -13.96 -9.00
C PHE A 215 8.03 -14.01 -7.53
N ILE A 216 7.37 -12.97 -7.03
CA ILE A 216 6.87 -12.90 -5.64
C ILE A 216 5.86 -14.03 -5.34
N GLN A 217 5.16 -14.56 -6.37
CA GLN A 217 4.23 -15.69 -6.17
C GLN A 217 4.93 -17.00 -5.76
N TRP A 218 6.23 -17.12 -6.00
CA TRP A 218 7.01 -18.29 -5.60
C TRP A 218 7.23 -18.33 -4.08
N PRO A 219 7.25 -19.52 -3.46
CA PRO A 219 7.56 -19.64 -2.06
C PRO A 219 9.07 -19.50 -1.79
N TYR A 220 9.46 -18.97 -0.63
CA TYR A 220 10.82 -18.95 -0.07
C TYR A 220 11.86 -18.11 -0.82
N PHE A 221 12.01 -18.22 -2.13
CA PHE A 221 13.06 -17.51 -2.89
C PHE A 221 12.89 -15.99 -2.89
N PRO A 222 11.68 -15.44 -3.07
CA PRO A 222 11.46 -14.00 -2.97
C PRO A 222 11.79 -13.43 -1.60
N GLU A 223 11.40 -14.13 -0.53
CA GLU A 223 11.71 -13.73 0.84
C GLU A 223 13.21 -13.62 1.07
N LYS A 224 13.95 -14.63 0.62
CA LYS A 224 15.41 -14.65 0.77
C LYS A 224 16.07 -13.55 -0.06
N TRP A 225 15.60 -13.32 -1.28
CA TRP A 225 16.12 -12.28 -2.15
C TRP A 225 15.88 -10.87 -1.60
N LEU A 226 14.68 -10.60 -1.08
CA LEU A 226 14.33 -9.32 -0.47
C LEU A 226 15.11 -9.07 0.81
N ALA A 227 15.27 -10.07 1.66
CA ALA A 227 16.07 -9.96 2.87
C ALA A 227 17.54 -9.65 2.55
N GLU A 228 18.10 -10.27 1.50
CA GLU A 228 19.47 -9.98 1.04
C GLU A 228 19.58 -8.57 0.44
N GLY A 229 18.57 -8.11 -0.31
CA GLY A 229 18.52 -6.76 -0.90
C GLY A 229 18.42 -5.68 0.14
N ALA A 230 17.55 -5.84 1.10
CA ALA A 230 17.37 -4.91 2.20
C ALA A 230 18.64 -4.69 3.03
N MET A 231 19.42 -5.75 3.26
CA MET A 231 20.72 -5.65 3.93
C MET A 231 21.75 -4.83 3.13
N GLN A 232 21.65 -4.81 1.80
CA GLN A 232 22.59 -4.08 0.94
C GLN A 232 22.26 -2.59 0.86
N GLU A 233 20.98 -2.22 0.96
CA GLU A 233 20.53 -0.82 0.89
C GLU A 233 20.69 -0.06 2.23
N GLY A 234 21.21 -0.72 3.26
CA GLY A 234 21.43 -0.09 4.58
C GLY A 234 20.14 0.31 5.28
N VAL A 235 19.03 -0.31 4.89
CA VAL A 235 17.74 -0.09 5.55
C VAL A 235 17.85 -0.60 6.98
N ARG A 236 17.82 0.32 7.94
CA ARG A 236 18.11 0.05 9.35
C ARG A 236 17.22 -1.01 10.00
N TRP A 237 16.05 -1.25 9.41
CA TRP A 237 14.98 -2.04 10.01
C TRP A 237 14.59 -3.24 9.19
N ALA A 238 15.04 -3.28 7.94
CA ALA A 238 14.65 -4.37 7.07
C ALA A 238 15.10 -5.67 7.74
N SER A 239 14.14 -6.51 7.91
CA SER A 239 14.38 -7.82 8.43
C SER A 239 15.42 -8.55 7.58
N SER A 240 16.52 -8.94 8.21
CA SER A 240 17.54 -9.76 7.58
C SER A 240 17.13 -11.22 7.44
N ARG A 241 15.95 -11.59 7.95
CA ARG A 241 15.44 -12.94 7.93
C ARG A 241 14.34 -13.08 6.87
N ALA A 242 14.49 -14.06 5.99
CA ALA A 242 13.50 -14.35 4.96
C ALA A 242 12.07 -14.49 5.52
N ARG A 243 11.96 -15.08 6.70
CA ARG A 243 10.67 -15.29 7.38
C ARG A 243 9.89 -14.01 7.66
N ASP A 244 10.59 -12.91 7.94
CA ASP A 244 9.95 -11.65 8.28
C ASP A 244 9.30 -10.97 7.05
N TRP A 245 9.64 -11.42 5.83
CA TRP A 245 9.03 -10.96 4.59
C TRP A 245 7.76 -11.73 4.20
N SER A 246 7.54 -12.91 4.79
CA SER A 246 6.44 -13.79 4.38
C SER A 246 5.08 -13.13 4.55
N GLY A 247 4.83 -12.41 5.65
CA GLY A 247 3.59 -11.69 5.89
C GLY A 247 3.30 -10.66 4.79
N ALA A 248 4.27 -9.79 4.53
CA ALA A 248 4.19 -8.79 3.48
C ALA A 248 3.89 -9.40 2.10
N LEU A 249 4.66 -10.41 1.71
CA LEU A 249 4.50 -11.05 0.41
C LEU A 249 3.18 -11.81 0.28
N ASN A 250 2.64 -12.35 1.37
CA ASN A 250 1.36 -13.04 1.35
C ASN A 250 0.19 -12.11 1.03
N TYR A 251 0.23 -10.83 1.43
CA TYR A 251 -0.75 -9.84 0.95
C TYR A 251 -0.69 -9.67 -0.57
N VAL A 252 0.51 -9.52 -1.13
CA VAL A 252 0.69 -9.37 -2.58
C VAL A 252 0.29 -10.66 -3.31
N ARG A 253 0.62 -11.83 -2.75
CA ARG A 253 0.24 -13.13 -3.29
C ARG A 253 -1.28 -13.33 -3.30
N GLY A 254 -1.95 -12.92 -2.21
CA GLY A 254 -3.40 -12.96 -2.11
C GLY A 254 -4.07 -12.01 -3.09
N ALA A 255 -3.57 -10.78 -3.20
CA ALA A 255 -4.09 -9.75 -4.10
C ALA A 255 -4.04 -10.13 -5.57
N ALA A 256 -3.08 -10.98 -5.98
CA ALA A 256 -2.97 -11.44 -7.36
C ALA A 256 -4.24 -12.13 -7.88
N TRP A 257 -5.05 -12.69 -6.98
CA TRP A 257 -6.22 -13.49 -7.29
C TRP A 257 -7.54 -12.74 -7.18
N TYR A 258 -7.50 -11.41 -7.00
CA TYR A 258 -8.70 -10.59 -6.87
C TYR A 258 -8.60 -9.35 -7.72
N ARG A 259 -9.73 -8.98 -8.34
CA ARG A 259 -9.90 -7.74 -9.08
C ARG A 259 -11.03 -6.92 -8.46
N ILE A 260 -10.89 -5.63 -8.48
CA ILE A 260 -11.97 -4.69 -8.14
C ILE A 260 -12.80 -4.48 -9.40
N HIS A 261 -14.13 -4.51 -9.25
CA HIS A 261 -15.02 -4.29 -10.40
C HIS A 261 -14.68 -2.96 -11.09
N PRO A 262 -14.43 -2.94 -12.42
CA PRO A 262 -13.87 -1.76 -13.11
C PRO A 262 -14.76 -0.52 -13.08
N GLU A 263 -16.08 -0.70 -12.99
CA GLU A 263 -17.04 0.40 -12.95
C GLU A 263 -17.21 1.00 -11.53
N HIS A 264 -16.67 0.34 -10.52
CA HIS A 264 -16.82 0.80 -9.14
C HIS A 264 -15.89 1.98 -8.86
N LYS A 265 -16.47 3.14 -8.49
CA LYS A 265 -15.73 4.35 -8.14
C LYS A 265 -15.83 4.68 -6.66
N VAL A 266 -14.69 4.98 -6.06
CA VAL A 266 -14.60 5.42 -4.67
C VAL A 266 -15.14 6.85 -4.56
N GLN A 267 -16.10 7.07 -3.65
CA GLN A 267 -16.74 8.38 -3.41
C GLN A 267 -15.93 9.24 -2.42
N ALA A 268 -15.17 8.62 -1.53
CA ALA A 268 -14.32 9.33 -0.59
C ALA A 268 -13.26 10.17 -1.32
N ARG A 269 -12.92 11.34 -0.74
CA ARG A 269 -11.84 12.19 -1.29
C ARG A 269 -10.50 11.49 -1.13
N GLY A 270 -9.78 11.28 -2.25
CA GLY A 270 -8.52 10.56 -2.30
C GLY A 270 -7.33 11.45 -2.62
N LEU A 271 -6.24 11.32 -1.85
CA LEU A 271 -4.93 11.86 -2.19
C LEU A 271 -4.06 10.71 -2.72
N LEU A 272 -3.64 10.80 -3.97
CA LEU A 272 -2.78 9.82 -4.61
C LEU A 272 -1.39 10.43 -4.80
N VAL A 273 -0.37 9.82 -4.20
CA VAL A 273 1.01 10.29 -4.23
C VAL A 273 1.91 9.24 -4.86
N GLY A 274 2.70 9.64 -5.83
CA GLY A 274 3.69 8.80 -6.50
C GLY A 274 4.91 9.60 -6.93
N ASP A 275 5.87 8.91 -7.54
CA ASP A 275 7.03 9.50 -8.18
C ASP A 275 6.81 9.71 -9.69
N ARG A 276 7.85 10.20 -10.37
CA ARG A 276 7.81 10.42 -11.82
C ARG A 276 7.68 9.12 -12.61
N ASP A 277 8.28 8.04 -12.11
CA ASP A 277 8.30 6.75 -12.80
C ASP A 277 6.93 6.05 -12.71
N SER A 278 6.19 6.30 -11.64
CA SER A 278 4.83 5.81 -11.43
C SER A 278 3.73 6.78 -11.92
N ALA A 279 4.07 7.92 -12.51
CA ALA A 279 3.12 8.98 -12.88
C ALA A 279 1.96 8.48 -13.76
N ALA A 280 2.25 7.64 -14.77
CA ALA A 280 1.23 7.08 -15.65
C ALA A 280 0.21 6.22 -14.90
N GLN A 281 0.69 5.40 -13.97
CA GLN A 281 -0.16 4.54 -13.14
C GLN A 281 -0.94 5.34 -12.10
N LEU A 282 -0.35 6.42 -11.58
CA LEU A 282 -1.02 7.34 -10.67
C LEU A 282 -2.22 8.02 -11.36
N VAL A 283 -2.01 8.53 -12.58
CA VAL A 283 -3.08 9.13 -13.39
C VAL A 283 -4.15 8.10 -13.74
N ALA A 284 -3.75 6.89 -14.14
CA ALA A 284 -4.69 5.81 -14.42
C ALA A 284 -5.46 5.39 -13.15
N SER A 285 -4.85 5.43 -11.96
CA SER A 285 -5.53 5.13 -10.69
C SER A 285 -6.60 6.17 -10.35
N ALA A 286 -6.43 7.42 -10.76
CA ALA A 286 -7.38 8.50 -10.46
C ALA A 286 -8.78 8.26 -11.05
N GLN A 287 -8.91 7.51 -12.13
CA GLN A 287 -10.21 7.22 -12.76
C GLN A 287 -11.12 6.35 -11.87
N PHE A 288 -10.55 5.62 -10.91
CA PHE A 288 -11.31 4.84 -9.92
C PHE A 288 -11.83 5.67 -8.75
N CYS A 289 -11.54 6.98 -8.72
CA CYS A 289 -11.99 7.91 -7.70
C CYS A 289 -12.94 8.95 -8.30
N ALA A 290 -13.98 9.31 -7.53
CA ALA A 290 -14.85 10.44 -7.89
C ALA A 290 -14.16 11.80 -7.64
N HIS A 291 -13.33 11.87 -6.59
CA HIS A 291 -12.68 13.10 -6.13
C HIS A 291 -11.18 12.88 -5.86
N PRO A 292 -10.35 12.62 -6.90
CA PRO A 292 -8.92 12.39 -6.73
C PRO A 292 -8.14 13.71 -6.64
N ALA A 293 -7.14 13.75 -5.77
CA ALA A 293 -6.09 14.75 -5.75
C ALA A 293 -4.75 14.06 -6.05
N LEU A 294 -4.11 14.44 -7.14
CA LEU A 294 -2.85 13.83 -7.58
C LEU A 294 -1.66 14.68 -7.18
N ARG A 295 -0.60 14.06 -6.69
CA ARG A 295 0.67 14.73 -6.39
C ARG A 295 1.84 13.85 -6.79
N LEU A 296 2.82 14.47 -7.44
CA LEU A 296 4.10 13.84 -7.78
C LEU A 296 5.19 14.42 -6.90
N LEU A 297 5.92 13.56 -6.23
CA LEU A 297 7.11 13.90 -5.46
C LEU A 297 8.34 13.27 -6.15
N SER A 298 9.49 13.89 -5.98
CA SER A 298 10.75 13.34 -6.51
C SER A 298 11.11 12.02 -5.82
N ASN A 299 10.77 11.93 -4.55
CA ASN A 299 10.93 10.72 -3.75
C ASN A 299 9.79 10.67 -2.72
N PRO A 300 8.72 9.89 -2.96
CA PRO A 300 7.60 9.76 -2.04
C PRO A 300 7.92 8.88 -0.82
N ASN A 301 9.08 9.07 -0.22
CA ASN A 301 9.52 8.36 0.96
C ASN A 301 9.02 9.09 2.23
N PRO A 302 8.49 8.37 3.24
CA PRO A 302 8.11 8.96 4.53
C PRO A 302 9.23 9.74 5.24
N ARG A 303 10.48 9.50 4.89
CA ARG A 303 11.65 10.26 5.40
C ARG A 303 11.79 11.64 4.78
N ASP A 304 11.15 11.88 3.65
CA ASP A 304 11.14 13.19 3.01
C ASP A 304 10.16 14.12 3.74
N LYS A 305 10.60 15.35 4.01
CA LYS A 305 9.75 16.34 4.72
C LYS A 305 8.53 16.79 3.90
N ASP A 306 8.59 16.66 2.59
CA ASP A 306 7.52 17.10 1.69
C ASP A 306 6.29 16.20 1.76
N LEU A 307 6.49 14.89 1.88
CA LEU A 307 5.38 13.94 1.95
C LEU A 307 4.51 14.13 3.21
N PRO A 308 5.06 14.17 4.43
CA PRO A 308 4.30 14.45 5.64
C PRO A 308 3.51 15.75 5.57
N ARG A 309 4.13 16.83 5.08
CA ARG A 309 3.48 18.13 4.92
C ARG A 309 2.30 18.06 3.94
N LEU A 310 2.50 17.40 2.81
CA LEU A 310 1.47 17.23 1.79
C LEU A 310 0.24 16.48 2.33
N VAL A 311 0.47 15.39 3.06
CA VAL A 311 -0.58 14.60 3.68
C VAL A 311 -1.34 15.44 4.72
N LEU A 312 -0.64 16.17 5.59
CA LEU A 312 -1.26 17.06 6.58
C LEU A 312 -2.12 18.14 5.92
N ASP A 313 -1.60 18.82 4.89
CA ASP A 313 -2.32 19.86 4.16
C ASP A 313 -3.61 19.33 3.52
N PHE A 314 -3.57 18.13 2.97
CA PHE A 314 -4.75 17.45 2.43
C PHE A 314 -5.78 17.12 3.52
N LEU A 315 -5.34 16.60 4.67
CA LEU A 315 -6.24 16.19 5.75
C LEU A 315 -6.89 17.39 6.42
N VAL A 316 -6.14 18.46 6.67
CA VAL A 316 -6.62 19.71 7.31
C VAL A 316 -7.44 20.58 6.35
N GLY A 317 -7.39 20.30 5.04
CA GLY A 317 -8.15 21.06 4.04
C GLY A 317 -7.48 22.38 3.63
N LYS A 318 -6.21 22.59 3.96
CA LYS A 318 -5.41 23.75 3.49
C LYS A 318 -4.92 23.59 2.03
N GLN A 319 -5.65 22.87 1.19
CA GLN A 319 -5.27 22.84 -0.22
C GLN A 319 -5.50 24.24 -0.81
N LYS A 320 -4.42 24.96 -1.08
CA LYS A 320 -4.42 25.94 -2.15
C LYS A 320 -4.92 25.19 -3.40
N GLN A 321 -5.96 25.74 -4.06
CA GLN A 321 -6.30 25.30 -5.41
C GLN A 321 -4.99 25.23 -6.21
N PRO A 322 -4.84 24.30 -7.16
CA PRO A 322 -3.68 24.29 -8.03
C PRO A 322 -3.59 25.69 -8.65
N GLU A 323 -2.64 26.48 -8.19
CA GLU A 323 -2.20 27.65 -8.94
C GLU A 323 -1.83 27.11 -10.30
N ASP A 324 -2.37 27.71 -11.32
CA ASP A 324 -2.27 27.41 -12.74
C ASP A 324 -1.04 26.55 -13.08
N VAL A 325 -1.33 25.33 -13.56
CA VAL A 325 -0.31 24.47 -14.16
C VAL A 325 0.37 25.34 -15.22
N PRO A 326 1.66 25.63 -15.10
CA PRO A 326 2.34 26.44 -16.09
C PRO A 326 2.09 25.83 -17.46
N LYS A 327 1.58 26.63 -18.43
CA LYS A 327 1.32 26.22 -19.81
C LYS A 327 2.60 25.83 -20.58
N GLY A 328 3.66 25.41 -19.85
CA GLY A 328 4.93 24.95 -20.33
C GLY A 328 5.00 23.44 -20.59
N LEU A 329 6.22 22.96 -20.75
CA LEU A 329 6.56 21.55 -21.04
C LEU A 329 5.85 20.54 -20.16
N MET A 330 5.57 20.88 -18.90
CA MET A 330 4.85 20.04 -17.92
C MET A 330 3.39 19.81 -18.27
N GLY A 331 2.71 20.81 -18.85
CA GLY A 331 1.32 20.65 -19.34
C GLY A 331 1.24 19.70 -20.55
N ARG A 332 2.28 19.69 -21.39
CA ARG A 332 2.36 18.75 -22.53
C ARG A 332 2.66 17.31 -22.05
N VAL A 333 3.50 17.15 -21.03
CA VAL A 333 3.82 15.85 -20.44
C VAL A 333 2.60 15.27 -19.71
N LEU A 334 1.89 16.09 -18.93
CA LEU A 334 0.64 15.67 -18.28
C LEU A 334 -0.46 15.37 -19.29
N GLY A 335 -0.57 16.12 -20.38
CA GLY A 335 -1.48 15.84 -21.48
C GLY A 335 -1.17 14.50 -22.16
N ALA A 336 0.09 14.27 -22.52
CA ALA A 336 0.55 13.02 -23.15
C ALA A 336 0.41 11.80 -22.21
N VAL A 337 0.60 11.99 -20.90
CA VAL A 337 0.38 10.96 -19.89
C VAL A 337 -1.10 10.67 -19.70
N ALA A 338 -1.95 11.70 -19.72
CA ALA A 338 -3.42 11.54 -19.66
C ALA A 338 -3.97 10.84 -20.91
N ASP A 339 -3.43 11.12 -22.10
CA ASP A 339 -3.81 10.46 -23.35
C ASP A 339 -3.37 9.00 -23.37
N ARG A 340 -2.15 8.70 -22.93
CA ARG A 340 -1.69 7.33 -22.72
C ARG A 340 -2.50 6.58 -21.65
N GLY A 341 -2.87 7.26 -20.58
CA GLY A 341 -3.78 6.71 -19.56
C GLY A 341 -5.14 6.34 -20.13
N ARG A 342 -5.71 7.19 -20.99
CA ARG A 342 -6.98 6.91 -21.72
C ARG A 342 -6.85 5.76 -22.72
N GLU A 343 -5.73 5.65 -23.40
CA GLU A 343 -5.44 4.55 -24.31
C GLU A 343 -5.29 3.21 -23.59
N LEU A 344 -4.67 3.21 -22.41
CA LEU A 344 -4.58 2.06 -21.52
C LEU A 344 -5.97 1.64 -21.01
N THR A 345 -6.83 2.59 -20.67
CA THR A 345 -8.21 2.29 -20.23
C THR A 345 -9.11 1.81 -21.35
N ALA A 346 -8.96 2.34 -22.56
CA ALA A 346 -9.68 1.85 -23.72
C ALA A 346 -9.34 0.38 -24.03
N ARG A 347 -8.07 -0.02 -23.85
CA ARG A 347 -7.65 -1.42 -23.97
C ARG A 347 -8.18 -2.32 -22.84
N LEU A 348 -8.41 -1.75 -21.64
CA LEU A 348 -9.00 -2.46 -20.50
C LEU A 348 -10.52 -2.65 -20.65
N ALA A 349 -11.20 -1.70 -21.31
CA ALA A 349 -12.64 -1.73 -21.56
C ALA A 349 -13.03 -2.53 -22.81
N SER A 350 -12.07 -2.91 -23.65
CA SER A 350 -12.33 -3.74 -24.84
C SER A 350 -12.47 -5.20 -24.40
N PRO A 351 -13.66 -5.83 -24.52
CA PRO A 351 -13.77 -7.27 -24.32
C PRO A 351 -12.88 -7.93 -25.37
N ALA A 352 -12.06 -8.88 -24.95
CA ALA A 352 -11.31 -9.75 -25.83
C ALA A 352 -12.35 -10.47 -26.74
N ASN A 353 -12.52 -9.97 -27.93
CA ASN A 353 -13.21 -10.69 -29.00
C ASN A 353 -12.23 -11.70 -29.59
N ALA A 354 -12.64 -12.91 -29.50
CA ALA A 354 -12.39 -14.17 -30.19
C ALA A 354 -11.82 -15.26 -29.32
#